data_8bc0c9052d0ddd9706cd087884dd2f43
#
_entry.id   8bc0c9052d0ddd9706cd087884dd2f43
#
_cell.length_a   1.000
_cell.length_b   1.000
_cell.length_c   1.000
_cell.angle_alpha   90.00
_cell.angle_beta   90.00
_cell.angle_gamma   90.00
#
_symmetry.space_group_name_H-M   'P 1'
#
loop_
_entity.id
_entity.type
_entity.pdbx_description
1 polymer ?
#
loop_
_entity_poly.entity_id
_entity_poly.type
_entity_poly.pdbx_seq_one_letter_code
_entity_poly.pdbx_strand_id
1 'polypeptide(L)'
;MKQLLKNAKLYDGTGAEPFIGDVLIDGDRIAKVGPALADEADVVYDLSGKSLSPGFIDGHSHNDWFAIKKEPLPYFEPFIRQGIATFVAGNCGVSTIGFEPDSPHADKLGGGLFTYQDTTGRYGTLDEFFAAVDRNMPCNLSVLAGHCSARAAVSGFANRKLTPEEETGMLAIMEKALQQGAAGLSLGMMYEPGLYADVEEQRKVAELCVKYNKPLTVHPRAESKVSMAYPQLFGRSHLLRAFDELVEISKNTPLKLHYSHAIFVGRSSFKDKAELLCLMDELRKTGTDVTFDIYNECLGVSVITVILPGWYQGMSVEEKRKPFNRLKLAALVKATSLLLGFGFKDIVVAYIGPGYERFEGKSVHQIAKEEGMSDLNAYLMLCEASDFKGRVNMGPYSTKEIISDFEHDEHCLYMTDAWVEDHGVQNPAIYDCYPKFLRDSLLGTGDTMPNTVRRMTGAIADRFMLPERGYLKEGYFADLTVFDENMLRAGVPDREESFGIEKLFINGTLVLDGGKLNEQALKTTGRAIRVK
;
A
#
# COMPACT_ATOMS: atom_id res chain seq x y z
N MET A 1 -0.98 27.28 20.67
CA MET A 1 -2.46 27.49 20.64
C MET A 1 -3.10 26.26 21.22
N LYS A 2 -3.95 26.48 22.23
CA LYS A 2 -4.69 25.38 22.87
C LYS A 2 -6.05 25.19 22.19
N GLN A 3 -6.38 23.92 21.88
CA GLN A 3 -7.65 23.56 21.26
C GLN A 3 -8.30 22.46 22.11
N LEU A 4 -9.59 22.63 22.44
CA LEU A 4 -10.33 21.67 23.24
C LEU A 4 -11.46 21.05 22.40
N LEU A 5 -11.37 19.75 22.20
CA LEU A 5 -12.35 18.93 21.50
C LEU A 5 -13.24 18.26 22.55
N LYS A 6 -14.53 18.61 22.62
CA LYS A 6 -15.45 18.22 23.70
C LYS A 6 -16.51 17.24 23.25
N ASN A 7 -16.96 16.42 24.21
CA ASN A 7 -18.15 15.59 24.11
C ASN A 7 -18.09 14.52 23.00
N ALA A 8 -16.89 14.13 22.53
CA ALA A 8 -16.75 13.12 21.51
C ALA A 8 -16.83 11.69 22.10
N LYS A 9 -17.29 10.75 21.30
CA LYS A 9 -17.09 9.32 21.55
C LYS A 9 -15.65 8.96 21.18
N LEU A 10 -14.81 8.73 22.19
CA LEU A 10 -13.37 8.54 22.02
C LEU A 10 -13.03 7.07 21.79
N TYR A 11 -12.39 6.77 20.67
CA TYR A 11 -11.71 5.53 20.36
C TYR A 11 -10.21 5.75 20.53
N ASP A 12 -9.57 5.18 21.52
CA ASP A 12 -8.21 5.53 21.92
C ASP A 12 -7.09 4.88 21.08
N GLY A 13 -7.44 4.01 20.15
CA GLY A 13 -6.50 3.27 19.30
C GLY A 13 -6.01 1.95 19.88
N THR A 14 -6.41 1.59 21.13
CA THR A 14 -6.00 0.34 21.79
C THR A 14 -6.90 -0.86 21.47
N GLY A 15 -8.10 -0.61 20.97
CA GLY A 15 -9.17 -1.61 20.84
C GLY A 15 -10.07 -1.68 22.06
N ALA A 16 -9.86 -0.85 23.08
CA ALA A 16 -10.73 -0.76 24.24
C ALA A 16 -12.09 -0.13 23.88
N GLU A 17 -13.11 -0.41 24.72
CA GLU A 17 -14.43 0.17 24.56
C GLU A 17 -14.37 1.70 24.62
N PRO A 18 -15.06 2.40 23.70
CA PRO A 18 -15.04 3.86 23.65
C PRO A 18 -15.82 4.47 24.82
N PHE A 19 -15.45 5.70 25.16
CA PHE A 19 -16.16 6.48 26.18
C PHE A 19 -16.40 7.92 25.69
N ILE A 20 -17.38 8.63 26.30
CA ILE A 20 -17.58 10.05 26.01
C ILE A 20 -16.56 10.86 26.79
N GLY A 21 -15.82 11.69 26.08
CA GLY A 21 -14.74 12.48 26.69
C GLY A 21 -14.28 13.63 25.82
N ASP A 22 -13.24 14.28 26.32
CA ASP A 22 -12.62 15.46 25.74
C ASP A 22 -11.14 15.21 25.46
N VAL A 23 -10.60 15.91 24.46
CA VAL A 23 -9.18 15.94 24.15
C VAL A 23 -8.70 17.39 24.11
N LEU A 24 -7.68 17.71 24.91
CA LEU A 24 -7.00 19.00 24.87
C LEU A 24 -5.72 18.86 24.03
N ILE A 25 -5.59 19.69 23.01
CA ILE A 25 -4.39 19.85 22.20
C ILE A 25 -3.65 21.10 22.69
N ASP A 26 -2.33 21.01 22.89
CA ASP A 26 -1.45 22.17 23.10
C ASP A 26 -0.32 22.14 22.07
N GLY A 27 -0.33 23.08 21.15
CA GLY A 27 0.58 23.11 20.01
C GLY A 27 0.38 21.90 19.09
N ASP A 28 1.37 21.01 19.04
CA ASP A 28 1.33 19.81 18.18
C ASP A 28 1.08 18.51 18.97
N ARG A 29 0.77 18.61 20.29
CA ARG A 29 0.65 17.49 21.19
C ARG A 29 -0.73 17.37 21.83
N ILE A 30 -1.12 16.15 22.13
CA ILE A 30 -2.22 15.85 23.04
C ILE A 30 -1.76 16.18 24.45
N ALA A 31 -2.33 17.22 25.05
CA ALA A 31 -1.99 17.64 26.40
C ALA A 31 -2.75 16.83 27.47
N LYS A 32 -4.03 16.54 27.22
CA LYS A 32 -4.89 15.76 28.12
C LYS A 32 -5.95 14.99 27.36
N VAL A 33 -6.36 13.86 27.90
CA VAL A 33 -7.51 13.06 27.47
C VAL A 33 -8.31 12.66 28.71
N GLY A 34 -9.61 12.90 28.71
CA GLY A 34 -10.45 12.49 29.84
C GLY A 34 -11.89 12.97 29.76
N PRO A 35 -12.75 12.52 30.66
CA PRO A 35 -14.13 13.01 30.73
C PRO A 35 -14.21 14.44 31.27
N ALA A 36 -14.98 15.30 30.60
CA ALA A 36 -15.37 16.65 31.05
C ALA A 36 -14.18 17.54 31.48
N LEU A 37 -13.20 17.74 30.60
CA LEU A 37 -12.08 18.65 30.86
C LEU A 37 -12.57 20.09 31.06
N ALA A 38 -12.07 20.74 32.13
CA ALA A 38 -12.40 22.11 32.49
C ALA A 38 -11.30 23.12 32.11
N ASP A 39 -10.34 22.68 31.26
CA ASP A 39 -9.20 23.50 30.85
C ASP A 39 -9.64 24.64 29.93
N GLU A 40 -9.02 25.82 30.10
CA GLU A 40 -9.17 26.94 29.17
C GLU A 40 -8.44 26.64 27.85
N ALA A 41 -9.08 26.98 26.74
CA ALA A 41 -8.53 26.81 25.40
C ALA A 41 -8.83 28.04 24.53
N ASP A 42 -7.95 28.28 23.55
CA ASP A 42 -8.12 29.38 22.59
C ASP A 42 -9.28 29.10 21.63
N VAL A 43 -9.50 27.79 21.32
CA VAL A 43 -10.58 27.32 20.46
C VAL A 43 -11.24 26.10 21.08
N VAL A 44 -12.56 26.04 21.02
CA VAL A 44 -13.36 24.91 21.51
C VAL A 44 -14.20 24.35 20.36
N TYR A 45 -14.12 23.06 20.16
CA TYR A 45 -14.96 22.31 19.20
C TYR A 45 -15.93 21.42 19.98
N ASP A 46 -17.24 21.62 19.81
CA ASP A 46 -18.24 20.68 20.32
C ASP A 46 -18.44 19.55 19.31
N LEU A 47 -18.07 18.34 19.72
CA LEU A 47 -18.16 17.11 18.93
C LEU A 47 -19.28 16.20 19.42
N SER A 48 -20.31 16.74 20.05
CA SER A 48 -21.49 15.98 20.49
C SER A 48 -22.08 15.16 19.35
N GLY A 49 -22.21 13.84 19.55
CA GLY A 49 -22.71 12.90 18.54
C GLY A 49 -21.69 12.49 17.48
N LYS A 50 -20.45 12.93 17.58
CA LYS A 50 -19.34 12.53 16.71
C LYS A 50 -18.40 11.58 17.43
N SER A 51 -17.65 10.81 16.63
CA SER A 51 -16.55 9.95 17.10
C SER A 51 -15.21 10.60 16.82
N LEU A 52 -14.25 10.37 17.71
CA LEU A 52 -12.88 10.86 17.59
C LEU A 52 -11.91 9.72 17.86
N SER A 53 -10.90 9.60 17.01
CA SER A 53 -9.82 8.61 17.12
C SER A 53 -8.46 9.29 16.90
N PRO A 54 -7.35 8.57 17.13
CA PRO A 54 -6.07 8.97 16.54
C PRO A 54 -6.22 9.10 15.02
N GLY A 55 -5.42 9.97 14.40
CA GLY A 55 -5.33 10.09 12.94
C GLY A 55 -4.98 8.75 12.31
N PHE A 56 -5.69 8.38 11.26
CA PHE A 56 -5.47 7.09 10.61
C PHE A 56 -4.07 7.02 10.02
N ILE A 57 -3.52 5.80 10.00
CA ILE A 57 -2.21 5.49 9.48
C ILE A 57 -2.38 4.50 8.35
N ASP A 58 -1.86 4.82 7.17
CA ASP A 58 -1.78 3.86 6.06
C ASP A 58 -0.48 3.08 6.16
N GLY A 59 -0.58 1.79 6.49
CA GLY A 59 0.57 0.91 6.72
C GLY A 59 1.27 0.46 5.44
N HIS A 60 0.62 0.62 4.28
CA HIS A 60 1.15 0.16 3.00
C HIS A 60 0.85 1.18 1.90
N SER A 61 1.84 1.98 1.57
CA SER A 61 1.70 2.98 0.53
C SER A 61 2.97 3.14 -0.30
N HIS A 62 2.85 3.92 -1.38
CA HIS A 62 3.94 4.34 -2.26
C HIS A 62 4.07 5.87 -2.29
N ASN A 63 3.58 6.53 -1.23
CA ASN A 63 3.51 7.99 -1.18
C ASN A 63 4.86 8.68 -0.97
N ASP A 64 5.95 7.96 -0.76
CA ASP A 64 7.32 8.49 -0.88
C ASP A 64 7.61 9.03 -2.28
N TRP A 65 7.06 8.44 -3.35
CA TRP A 65 7.17 8.92 -4.72
C TRP A 65 6.40 10.23 -4.98
N PHE A 66 5.34 10.47 -4.20
CA PHE A 66 4.49 11.65 -4.33
C PHE A 66 4.87 12.77 -3.36
N ALA A 67 5.54 12.44 -2.25
CA ALA A 67 6.06 13.43 -1.30
C ALA A 67 7.15 14.32 -1.91
N ILE A 68 7.86 13.84 -2.91
CA ILE A 68 8.88 14.61 -3.64
C ILE A 68 8.34 15.38 -4.85
N LYS A 69 7.05 15.32 -5.16
CA LYS A 69 6.45 16.16 -6.22
C LYS A 69 6.59 17.63 -5.85
N LYS A 70 6.73 18.51 -6.86
CA LYS A 70 6.78 19.97 -6.64
C LYS A 70 5.52 20.50 -5.99
N GLU A 71 4.37 19.92 -6.34
CA GLU A 71 3.06 20.20 -5.77
C GLU A 71 2.47 18.89 -5.22
N PRO A 72 2.81 18.47 -4.00
CA PRO A 72 2.41 17.16 -3.48
C PRO A 72 0.92 17.08 -3.06
N LEU A 73 0.27 18.20 -2.73
CA LEU A 73 -1.08 18.21 -2.18
C LEU A 73 -2.10 17.41 -3.01
N PRO A 74 -2.20 17.54 -4.33
CA PRO A 74 -3.17 16.79 -5.13
C PRO A 74 -3.06 15.26 -4.96
N TYR A 75 -1.86 14.75 -4.70
CA TYR A 75 -1.60 13.31 -4.52
C TYR A 75 -1.95 12.82 -3.11
N PHE A 76 -2.13 13.71 -2.14
CA PHE A 76 -2.48 13.38 -0.75
C PHE A 76 -3.93 13.73 -0.40
N GLU A 77 -4.55 14.65 -1.13
CA GLU A 77 -5.89 15.16 -0.83
C GLU A 77 -6.94 14.06 -0.65
N PRO A 78 -7.10 13.06 -1.56
CA PRO A 78 -8.12 12.04 -1.39
C PRO A 78 -7.94 11.23 -0.10
N PHE A 79 -6.72 10.98 0.32
CA PHE A 79 -6.39 10.26 1.56
C PHE A 79 -6.64 11.11 2.81
N ILE A 80 -6.35 12.41 2.76
CA ILE A 80 -6.69 13.38 3.83
C ILE A 80 -8.20 13.36 4.06
N ARG A 81 -8.99 13.28 3.00
CA ARG A 81 -10.45 13.17 3.06
C ARG A 81 -10.94 11.85 3.65
N GLN A 82 -10.11 10.80 3.67
CA GLN A 82 -10.36 9.55 4.37
C GLN A 82 -9.93 9.57 5.85
N GLY A 83 -9.36 10.67 6.34
CA GLY A 83 -8.87 10.79 7.72
C GLY A 83 -7.45 10.25 7.92
N ILE A 84 -6.69 10.00 6.86
CA ILE A 84 -5.32 9.48 6.92
C ILE A 84 -4.35 10.64 7.18
N ALA A 85 -3.67 10.58 8.31
CA ALA A 85 -2.69 11.58 8.75
C ALA A 85 -1.24 11.16 8.48
N THR A 86 -0.99 9.84 8.38
CA THR A 86 0.36 9.27 8.34
C THR A 86 0.43 8.10 7.36
N PHE A 87 1.55 8.01 6.65
CA PHE A 87 1.84 6.92 5.71
C PHE A 87 3.13 6.19 6.09
N VAL A 88 3.14 4.87 5.89
CA VAL A 88 4.36 4.06 5.81
C VAL A 88 4.54 3.69 4.34
N ALA A 89 5.54 4.28 3.70
CA ALA A 89 5.82 4.12 2.28
C ALA A 89 7.09 3.31 2.02
N GLY A 90 7.45 3.12 0.74
CA GLY A 90 8.59 2.29 0.33
C GLY A 90 8.27 0.80 0.37
N ASN A 91 7.01 0.42 0.25
CA ASN A 91 6.54 -0.97 0.21
C ASN A 91 6.92 -1.68 -1.10
N CYS A 92 6.61 -2.97 -1.19
CA CYS A 92 6.82 -3.82 -2.38
C CYS A 92 8.26 -3.80 -2.92
N GLY A 93 9.25 -3.56 -2.06
CA GLY A 93 10.65 -3.51 -2.42
C GLY A 93 11.06 -2.25 -3.20
N VAL A 94 10.16 -1.31 -3.43
CA VAL A 94 10.39 -0.12 -4.26
C VAL A 94 10.28 1.15 -3.41
N SER A 95 11.39 1.86 -3.24
CA SER A 95 11.45 3.13 -2.52
C SER A 95 12.20 4.19 -3.32
N THR A 96 11.94 5.46 -3.03
CA THR A 96 12.62 6.60 -3.66
C THR A 96 14.07 6.76 -3.23
N ILE A 97 14.52 5.97 -2.27
CA ILE A 97 15.89 5.96 -1.72
C ILE A 97 16.61 4.65 -2.06
N GLY A 98 17.92 4.65 -1.90
CA GLY A 98 18.75 3.45 -2.01
C GLY A 98 19.59 3.37 -3.29
N PHE A 99 19.63 4.44 -4.10
CA PHE A 99 20.49 4.53 -5.30
C PHE A 99 21.01 5.96 -5.48
N GLU A 100 22.14 6.10 -6.16
CA GLU A 100 22.69 7.43 -6.46
C GLU A 100 21.71 8.26 -7.32
N PRO A 101 21.60 9.58 -7.08
CA PRO A 101 20.63 10.46 -7.77
C PRO A 101 20.73 10.44 -9.29
N ASP A 102 21.91 10.21 -9.85
CA ASP A 102 22.18 10.15 -11.29
C ASP A 102 22.11 8.72 -11.86
N SER A 103 21.70 7.74 -11.06
CA SER A 103 21.57 6.35 -11.49
C SER A 103 20.64 6.22 -12.72
N PRO A 104 21.09 5.58 -13.80
CA PRO A 104 20.25 5.35 -14.98
C PRO A 104 19.14 4.32 -14.72
N HIS A 105 19.17 3.66 -13.57
CA HIS A 105 18.23 2.61 -13.20
C HIS A 105 17.02 3.14 -12.44
N ALA A 106 17.11 4.35 -11.87
CA ALA A 106 16.04 4.94 -11.05
C ALA A 106 14.69 5.04 -11.79
N ASP A 107 14.71 5.43 -13.07
CA ASP A 107 13.50 5.62 -13.88
C ASP A 107 12.83 4.28 -14.32
N LYS A 108 13.45 3.15 -14.04
CA LYS A 108 12.91 1.82 -14.38
C LYS A 108 12.25 1.12 -13.19
N LEU A 109 12.46 1.64 -11.99
CA LEU A 109 11.83 1.08 -10.79
C LEU A 109 10.31 1.21 -10.86
N GLY A 110 9.61 0.25 -10.26
CA GLY A 110 8.15 0.25 -10.25
C GLY A 110 7.49 0.00 -11.61
N GLY A 111 8.24 -0.48 -12.62
CA GLY A 111 7.68 -0.86 -13.93
C GLY A 111 7.04 0.29 -14.71
N GLY A 112 7.36 1.54 -14.35
CA GLY A 112 6.77 2.75 -14.95
C GLY A 112 5.49 3.25 -14.25
N LEU A 113 5.07 2.61 -13.16
CA LEU A 113 3.97 3.10 -12.31
C LEU A 113 4.38 4.37 -11.55
N PHE A 114 5.67 4.47 -11.17
CA PHE A 114 6.22 5.61 -10.45
C PHE A 114 7.28 6.32 -11.30
N THR A 115 7.26 7.64 -11.29
CA THR A 115 8.19 8.45 -12.09
C THR A 115 8.76 9.63 -11.29
N TYR A 116 9.96 10.07 -11.67
CA TYR A 116 10.56 11.29 -11.15
C TYR A 116 10.13 12.55 -11.91
N GLN A 117 9.10 12.46 -12.74
CA GLN A 117 8.55 13.63 -13.44
C GLN A 117 7.98 14.63 -12.41
N ASP A 118 8.22 15.91 -12.62
CA ASP A 118 7.76 17.02 -11.76
C ASP A 118 8.10 16.87 -10.27
N THR A 119 9.25 16.27 -9.98
CA THR A 119 9.77 16.14 -8.62
C THR A 119 10.76 17.24 -8.26
N THR A 120 11.01 17.42 -6.96
CA THR A 120 12.00 18.34 -6.41
C THR A 120 13.43 17.82 -6.56
N GLY A 121 13.60 16.51 -6.75
CA GLY A 121 14.91 15.88 -6.91
C GLY A 121 14.85 14.36 -6.77
N ARG A 122 16.03 13.76 -6.79
CA ARG A 122 16.28 12.34 -6.47
C ARG A 122 17.20 12.31 -5.26
N TYR A 123 16.97 11.38 -4.36
CA TYR A 123 17.65 11.31 -3.07
C TYR A 123 18.24 9.93 -2.88
N GLY A 124 19.56 9.84 -2.70
CA GLY A 124 20.26 8.55 -2.53
C GLY A 124 20.07 7.93 -1.17
N THR A 125 19.87 8.73 -0.13
CA THR A 125 19.78 8.30 1.25
C THR A 125 18.48 8.77 1.91
N LEU A 126 18.10 8.09 3.01
CA LEU A 126 16.95 8.49 3.82
C LEU A 126 17.14 9.90 4.42
N ASP A 127 18.35 10.25 4.83
CA ASP A 127 18.64 11.57 5.40
C ASP A 127 18.40 12.69 4.39
N GLU A 128 18.86 12.52 3.15
CA GLU A 128 18.64 13.48 2.07
C GLU A 128 17.14 13.59 1.71
N PHE A 129 16.47 12.46 1.59
CA PHE A 129 15.04 12.42 1.33
C PHE A 129 14.24 13.13 2.44
N PHE A 130 14.50 12.78 3.71
CA PHE A 130 13.79 13.40 4.82
C PHE A 130 14.09 14.89 4.97
N ALA A 131 15.33 15.32 4.67
CA ALA A 131 15.65 16.74 4.66
C ALA A 131 14.88 17.53 3.58
N ALA A 132 14.54 16.89 2.47
CA ALA A 132 13.77 17.52 1.40
C ALA A 132 12.26 17.57 1.69
N VAL A 133 11.69 16.53 2.30
CA VAL A 133 10.24 16.41 2.46
C VAL A 133 9.72 16.85 3.83
N ASP A 134 10.55 16.88 4.87
CA ASP A 134 10.11 17.28 6.22
C ASP A 134 9.55 18.70 6.21
N ARG A 135 8.30 18.87 6.64
CA ARG A 135 7.55 20.14 6.59
C ARG A 135 7.40 20.75 5.18
N ASN A 136 7.49 19.90 4.15
CA ASN A 136 7.25 20.27 2.75
C ASN A 136 6.23 19.31 2.09
N MET A 137 5.47 18.59 2.89
CA MET A 137 4.44 17.64 2.45
C MET A 137 3.19 17.74 3.33
N PRO A 138 2.02 17.30 2.83
CA PRO A 138 0.75 17.46 3.55
C PRO A 138 0.61 16.55 4.76
N CYS A 139 1.08 15.30 4.70
CA CYS A 139 0.89 14.26 5.70
C CYS A 139 2.22 13.81 6.28
N ASN A 140 2.17 13.12 7.43
CA ASN A 140 3.34 12.49 8.01
C ASN A 140 3.77 11.28 7.18
N LEU A 141 5.07 11.01 7.11
CA LEU A 141 5.63 9.94 6.29
C LEU A 141 6.78 9.24 7.01
N SER A 142 6.70 7.92 7.13
CA SER A 142 7.81 7.04 7.42
C SER A 142 8.11 6.16 6.20
N VAL A 143 9.35 5.69 6.05
CA VAL A 143 9.78 4.99 4.83
C VAL A 143 10.49 3.68 5.17
N LEU A 144 10.14 2.64 4.43
CA LEU A 144 10.85 1.37 4.35
C LEU A 144 11.95 1.46 3.28
N ALA A 145 13.11 0.87 3.51
CA ALA A 145 14.11 0.78 2.46
C ALA A 145 13.80 -0.43 1.54
N GLY A 146 13.60 -0.13 0.26
CA GLY A 146 13.20 -1.11 -0.73
C GLY A 146 14.38 -1.96 -1.23
N HIS A 147 14.24 -3.27 -1.17
CA HIS A 147 15.22 -4.23 -1.70
C HIS A 147 15.43 -4.08 -3.22
N CYS A 148 14.33 -3.92 -4.01
CA CYS A 148 14.45 -3.72 -5.45
C CYS A 148 15.24 -2.46 -5.78
N SER A 149 15.06 -1.38 -5.01
CA SER A 149 15.81 -0.13 -5.17
C SER A 149 17.30 -0.34 -4.88
N ALA A 150 17.63 -0.95 -3.74
CA ALA A 150 19.02 -1.24 -3.36
C ALA A 150 19.69 -2.23 -4.32
N ARG A 151 18.95 -3.25 -4.79
CA ARG A 151 19.45 -4.23 -5.75
C ARG A 151 19.71 -3.60 -7.12
N ALA A 152 18.80 -2.72 -7.58
CA ALA A 152 18.99 -1.99 -8.83
C ALA A 152 20.19 -1.03 -8.76
N ALA A 153 20.52 -0.48 -7.58
CA ALA A 153 21.68 0.38 -7.41
C ALA A 153 23.00 -0.35 -7.70
N VAL A 154 23.11 -1.63 -7.33
CA VAL A 154 24.37 -2.39 -7.44
C VAL A 154 24.47 -3.24 -8.70
N SER A 155 23.34 -3.72 -9.26
CA SER A 155 23.35 -4.64 -10.41
C SER A 155 22.44 -4.24 -11.58
N GLY A 156 21.75 -3.11 -11.47
CA GLY A 156 20.71 -2.72 -12.41
C GLY A 156 19.56 -3.74 -12.42
N PHE A 157 19.10 -4.08 -13.59
CA PHE A 157 18.04 -5.08 -13.81
C PHE A 157 18.60 -6.41 -14.35
N ALA A 158 19.81 -6.79 -13.92
CA ALA A 158 20.45 -8.03 -14.36
C ALA A 158 19.67 -9.25 -13.87
N ASN A 159 19.25 -10.11 -14.83
CA ASN A 159 18.56 -11.38 -14.54
C ASN A 159 19.56 -12.46 -14.14
N ARG A 160 20.14 -12.34 -12.96
CA ARG A 160 21.09 -13.28 -12.37
C ARG A 160 21.20 -13.05 -10.85
N LYS A 161 21.80 -13.99 -10.15
CA LYS A 161 22.22 -13.77 -8.76
C LYS A 161 23.24 -12.64 -8.68
N LEU A 162 23.24 -11.93 -7.57
CA LEU A 162 24.25 -10.93 -7.23
C LEU A 162 25.63 -11.59 -7.08
N THR A 163 26.69 -10.85 -7.42
CA THR A 163 28.04 -11.24 -6.96
C THR A 163 28.19 -10.95 -5.46
N PRO A 164 29.17 -11.55 -4.78
CA PRO A 164 29.39 -11.25 -3.36
C PRO A 164 29.61 -9.76 -3.05
N GLU A 165 30.25 -9.03 -3.96
CA GLU A 165 30.50 -7.59 -3.86
C GLU A 165 29.20 -6.79 -4.02
N GLU A 166 28.37 -7.13 -5.02
CA GLU A 166 27.06 -6.52 -5.24
C GLU A 166 26.12 -6.77 -4.06
N GLU A 167 26.10 -8.00 -3.53
CA GLU A 167 25.28 -8.35 -2.37
C GLU A 167 25.72 -7.56 -1.14
N THR A 168 27.03 -7.45 -0.89
CA THR A 168 27.57 -6.64 0.20
C THR A 168 27.17 -5.17 0.04
N GLY A 169 27.25 -4.63 -1.17
CA GLY A 169 26.86 -3.26 -1.48
C GLY A 169 25.36 -3.03 -1.25
N MET A 170 24.51 -3.93 -1.71
CA MET A 170 23.06 -3.88 -1.50
C MET A 170 22.71 -3.88 -0.01
N LEU A 171 23.27 -4.81 0.75
CA LEU A 171 23.02 -4.90 2.19
C LEU A 171 23.52 -3.65 2.95
N ALA A 172 24.66 -3.06 2.52
CA ALA A 172 25.17 -1.83 3.11
C ALA A 172 24.24 -0.63 2.86
N ILE A 173 23.63 -0.51 1.68
CA ILE A 173 22.63 0.51 1.37
C ILE A 173 21.41 0.36 2.30
N MET A 174 20.88 -0.86 2.44
CA MET A 174 19.71 -1.13 3.28
C MET A 174 20.02 -0.93 4.77
N GLU A 175 21.18 -1.36 5.23
CA GLU A 175 21.63 -1.16 6.61
C GLU A 175 21.80 0.33 6.95
N LYS A 176 22.37 1.13 6.02
CA LYS A 176 22.49 2.58 6.18
C LYS A 176 21.12 3.23 6.36
N ALA A 177 20.12 2.83 5.58
CA ALA A 177 18.77 3.35 5.73
C ALA A 177 18.15 3.02 7.10
N LEU A 178 18.37 1.80 7.63
CA LEU A 178 17.94 1.43 8.98
C LEU A 178 18.63 2.28 10.05
N GLN A 179 19.93 2.52 9.91
CA GLN A 179 20.71 3.38 10.82
C GLN A 179 20.22 4.83 10.79
N GLN A 180 19.74 5.31 9.66
CA GLN A 180 19.17 6.65 9.48
C GLN A 180 17.71 6.75 9.98
N GLY A 181 17.09 5.64 10.39
CA GLY A 181 15.75 5.62 10.98
C GLY A 181 14.64 5.21 10.02
N ALA A 182 14.92 4.38 9.04
CA ALA A 182 13.87 3.72 8.24
C ALA A 182 12.94 2.88 9.14
N ALA A 183 11.65 2.81 8.80
CA ALA A 183 10.67 2.04 9.54
C ALA A 183 10.91 0.52 9.47
N GLY A 184 11.66 0.07 8.48
CA GLY A 184 12.00 -1.32 8.23
C GLY A 184 12.53 -1.51 6.82
N LEU A 185 12.47 -2.74 6.34
CA LEU A 185 12.85 -3.10 4.97
C LEU A 185 11.65 -3.68 4.23
N SER A 186 11.65 -3.58 2.90
CA SER A 186 10.61 -4.18 2.06
C SER A 186 11.20 -5.04 0.95
N LEU A 187 10.58 -6.21 0.71
CA LEU A 187 10.86 -7.10 -0.42
C LEU A 187 9.73 -6.99 -1.45
N GLY A 188 10.08 -6.96 -2.72
CA GLY A 188 9.15 -7.03 -3.86
C GLY A 188 9.52 -8.18 -4.78
N MET A 189 9.09 -9.41 -4.45
CA MET A 189 9.56 -10.62 -5.11
C MET A 189 8.89 -10.90 -6.45
N MET A 190 7.86 -10.14 -6.82
CA MET A 190 7.19 -10.23 -8.13
C MET A 190 7.77 -9.23 -9.14
N TYR A 191 8.48 -8.20 -8.66
CA TYR A 191 8.97 -7.09 -9.49
C TYR A 191 10.47 -7.22 -9.80
N GLU A 192 10.87 -6.78 -11.00
CA GLU A 192 12.29 -6.65 -11.33
C GLU A 192 12.92 -5.47 -10.55
N PRO A 193 14.13 -5.62 -10.02
CA PRO A 193 15.01 -6.79 -10.10
C PRO A 193 14.85 -7.79 -8.94
N GLY A 194 13.94 -7.58 -7.99
CA GLY A 194 13.70 -8.46 -6.84
C GLY A 194 13.27 -9.88 -7.24
N LEU A 195 12.58 -10.01 -8.38
CA LEU A 195 12.19 -11.30 -8.94
C LEU A 195 13.39 -12.27 -9.12
N TYR A 196 14.59 -11.75 -9.29
CA TYR A 196 15.81 -12.54 -9.52
C TYR A 196 16.55 -12.92 -8.23
N ALA A 197 16.09 -12.44 -7.08
CA ALA A 197 16.64 -12.79 -5.79
C ALA A 197 16.25 -14.23 -5.40
N ASP A 198 17.21 -15.00 -4.91
CA ASP A 198 16.94 -16.31 -4.33
C ASP A 198 16.60 -16.21 -2.83
N VAL A 199 16.29 -17.34 -2.22
CA VAL A 199 15.92 -17.42 -0.80
C VAL A 199 17.08 -17.00 0.11
N GLU A 200 18.34 -17.24 -0.31
CA GLU A 200 19.51 -16.86 0.49
C GLU A 200 19.71 -15.34 0.52
N GLU A 201 19.50 -14.65 -0.61
CA GLU A 201 19.51 -13.17 -0.65
C GLU A 201 18.39 -12.60 0.25
N GLN A 202 17.17 -13.17 0.18
CA GLN A 202 16.06 -12.78 1.06
C GLN A 202 16.40 -12.99 2.55
N ARG A 203 17.05 -14.12 2.90
CA ARG A 203 17.46 -14.44 4.27
C ARG A 203 18.38 -13.38 4.85
N LYS A 204 19.38 -12.93 4.10
CA LYS A 204 20.29 -11.87 4.55
C LYS A 204 19.60 -10.54 4.81
N VAL A 205 18.57 -10.21 4.00
CA VAL A 205 17.74 -9.04 4.26
C VAL A 205 16.91 -9.23 5.54
N ALA A 206 16.35 -10.42 5.77
CA ALA A 206 15.63 -10.74 7.00
C ALA A 206 16.53 -10.66 8.24
N GLU A 207 17.78 -11.12 8.13
CA GLU A 207 18.78 -11.02 9.21
C GLU A 207 19.10 -9.56 9.59
N LEU A 208 19.13 -8.63 8.62
CA LEU A 208 19.24 -7.20 8.91
C LEU A 208 18.04 -6.71 9.72
N CYS A 209 16.83 -7.10 9.36
CA CYS A 209 15.63 -6.73 10.11
C CYS A 209 15.69 -7.26 11.55
N VAL A 210 16.10 -8.50 11.75
CA VAL A 210 16.30 -9.08 13.09
C VAL A 210 17.36 -8.31 13.87
N LYS A 211 18.52 -8.01 13.25
CA LYS A 211 19.64 -7.27 13.87
C LYS A 211 19.20 -5.90 14.39
N TYR A 212 18.36 -5.19 13.64
CA TYR A 212 17.87 -3.86 14.00
C TYR A 212 16.49 -3.87 14.69
N ASN A 213 15.92 -5.06 14.97
CA ASN A 213 14.58 -5.22 15.53
C ASN A 213 13.49 -4.50 14.71
N LYS A 214 13.60 -4.49 13.37
CA LYS A 214 12.70 -3.82 12.44
C LYS A 214 11.82 -4.81 11.68
N PRO A 215 10.63 -4.40 11.21
CA PRO A 215 9.80 -5.24 10.37
C PRO A 215 10.41 -5.42 8.97
N LEU A 216 10.11 -6.59 8.39
CA LEU A 216 10.29 -6.90 6.99
C LEU A 216 8.91 -7.03 6.35
N THR A 217 8.55 -6.10 5.45
CA THR A 217 7.33 -6.22 4.65
C THR A 217 7.64 -6.98 3.36
N VAL A 218 6.72 -7.82 2.89
CA VAL A 218 7.00 -8.66 1.73
C VAL A 218 5.81 -8.70 0.78
N HIS A 219 5.99 -8.15 -0.42
CA HIS A 219 5.19 -8.52 -1.59
C HIS A 219 5.68 -9.89 -2.08
N PRO A 220 4.89 -10.97 -1.95
CA PRO A 220 5.34 -12.32 -2.21
C PRO A 220 5.64 -12.53 -3.70
N ARG A 221 6.38 -13.59 -4.04
CA ARG A 221 6.74 -13.93 -5.42
C ARG A 221 5.53 -14.29 -6.28
N ALA A 222 4.43 -14.72 -5.68
CA ALA A 222 3.20 -15.05 -6.38
C ALA A 222 1.98 -14.90 -5.45
N GLU A 223 0.90 -14.37 -6.00
CA GLU A 223 -0.39 -14.15 -5.32
C GLU A 223 -1.53 -14.90 -6.01
N SER A 224 -1.18 -15.87 -6.83
CA SER A 224 -2.12 -16.68 -7.59
C SER A 224 -1.78 -18.15 -7.52
N LYS A 225 -2.78 -18.99 -7.79
CA LYS A 225 -2.60 -20.45 -7.85
C LYS A 225 -1.55 -20.87 -8.89
N VAL A 226 -1.46 -20.13 -10.00
CA VAL A 226 -0.48 -20.35 -11.08
C VAL A 226 0.04 -18.99 -11.51
N SER A 227 1.36 -18.84 -11.55
CA SER A 227 2.05 -17.63 -12.00
C SER A 227 3.23 -18.00 -12.89
N MET A 228 3.86 -17.00 -13.50
CA MET A 228 5.09 -17.19 -14.28
C MET A 228 6.36 -17.26 -13.40
N ALA A 229 6.24 -17.05 -12.08
CA ALA A 229 7.37 -17.07 -11.16
C ALA A 229 7.94 -18.48 -10.90
N TYR A 230 7.11 -19.50 -11.07
CA TYR A 230 7.52 -20.90 -10.87
C TYR A 230 7.28 -21.73 -12.13
N PRO A 231 8.20 -22.67 -12.47
CA PRO A 231 8.10 -23.44 -13.71
C PRO A 231 7.02 -24.53 -13.70
N GLN A 232 6.57 -24.96 -12.51
CA GLN A 232 5.59 -26.06 -12.39
C GLN A 232 4.16 -25.50 -12.41
N LEU A 233 3.38 -25.87 -13.42
CA LEU A 233 1.97 -25.47 -13.55
C LEU A 233 1.00 -26.30 -12.68
N PHE A 234 1.44 -27.43 -12.14
CA PHE A 234 0.62 -28.36 -11.35
C PHE A 234 1.24 -28.63 -9.98
N GLY A 235 0.42 -29.02 -9.03
CA GLY A 235 0.83 -29.34 -7.66
C GLY A 235 0.43 -28.23 -6.67
N ARG A 236 1.32 -27.93 -5.72
CA ARG A 236 1.11 -26.87 -4.72
C ARG A 236 0.93 -25.51 -5.37
N SER A 237 -0.04 -24.75 -4.94
CA SER A 237 -0.32 -23.39 -5.41
C SER A 237 0.94 -22.52 -5.35
N HIS A 238 1.15 -21.67 -6.36
CA HIS A 238 2.29 -20.76 -6.40
C HIS A 238 2.24 -19.72 -5.28
N LEU A 239 1.04 -19.25 -4.90
CA LEU A 239 0.83 -18.39 -3.74
C LEU A 239 1.37 -19.06 -2.47
N LEU A 240 1.00 -20.32 -2.23
CA LEU A 240 1.47 -21.07 -1.06
C LEU A 240 2.97 -21.38 -1.12
N ARG A 241 3.53 -21.62 -2.30
CA ARG A 241 4.99 -21.76 -2.49
C ARG A 241 5.73 -20.46 -2.17
N ALA A 242 5.17 -19.32 -2.58
CA ALA A 242 5.74 -18.02 -2.23
C ALA A 242 5.74 -17.80 -0.72
N PHE A 243 4.72 -18.28 -0.01
CA PHE A 243 4.72 -18.25 1.46
C PHE A 243 5.72 -19.25 2.06
N ASP A 244 5.92 -20.43 1.45
CA ASP A 244 6.95 -21.39 1.90
C ASP A 244 8.35 -20.77 1.87
N GLU A 245 8.69 -19.88 0.89
CA GLU A 245 9.95 -19.12 0.88
C GLU A 245 10.06 -18.24 2.14
N LEU A 246 8.96 -17.58 2.55
CA LEU A 246 8.94 -16.75 3.75
C LEU A 246 9.11 -17.58 5.04
N VAL A 247 8.51 -18.77 5.08
CA VAL A 247 8.73 -19.73 6.18
C VAL A 247 10.20 -20.11 6.26
N GLU A 248 10.86 -20.35 5.11
CA GLU A 248 12.26 -20.76 5.08
C GLU A 248 13.21 -19.68 5.64
N ILE A 249 12.93 -18.39 5.38
CA ILE A 249 13.78 -17.28 5.83
C ILE A 249 13.48 -16.81 7.26
N SER A 250 12.31 -17.15 7.82
CA SER A 250 11.84 -16.55 9.09
C SER A 250 11.60 -17.58 10.21
N LYS A 251 11.40 -18.85 9.88
CA LYS A 251 11.14 -19.89 10.88
C LYS A 251 12.21 -19.95 11.97
N ASN A 252 11.77 -19.99 13.24
CA ASN A 252 12.62 -19.98 14.43
C ASN A 252 13.49 -18.72 14.61
N THR A 253 13.07 -17.59 14.01
CA THR A 253 13.69 -16.29 14.21
C THR A 253 12.70 -15.31 14.84
N PRO A 254 13.14 -14.28 15.58
CA PRO A 254 12.28 -13.23 16.11
C PRO A 254 11.96 -12.16 15.05
N LEU A 255 11.89 -12.54 13.78
CA LEU A 255 11.58 -11.62 12.69
C LEU A 255 10.16 -11.08 12.84
N LYS A 256 10.00 -9.77 12.68
CA LYS A 256 8.71 -9.10 12.50
C LYS A 256 8.35 -9.15 11.01
N LEU A 257 7.73 -10.25 10.57
CA LEU A 257 7.32 -10.46 9.19
C LEU A 257 5.95 -9.83 8.96
N HIS A 258 5.85 -8.98 7.93
CA HIS A 258 4.58 -8.42 7.49
C HIS A 258 4.31 -8.85 6.04
N TYR A 259 3.28 -9.67 5.84
CA TYR A 259 2.85 -10.14 4.54
C TYR A 259 1.97 -9.07 3.89
N SER A 260 2.47 -8.45 2.84
CA SER A 260 1.81 -7.34 2.15
C SER A 260 0.60 -7.83 1.36
N HIS A 261 -0.46 -7.04 1.37
CA HIS A 261 -1.72 -7.23 0.61
C HIS A 261 -2.11 -8.70 0.43
N ALA A 262 -2.78 -9.26 1.46
CA ALA A 262 -3.28 -10.64 1.39
C ALA A 262 -4.40 -10.77 0.34
N ILE A 263 -4.00 -10.80 -0.94
CA ILE A 263 -4.87 -10.90 -2.10
C ILE A 263 -4.73 -12.26 -2.80
N PHE A 264 -5.71 -12.59 -3.63
CA PHE A 264 -5.78 -13.86 -4.35
C PHE A 264 -6.10 -13.59 -5.81
N VAL A 265 -5.08 -13.51 -6.66
CA VAL A 265 -5.28 -13.19 -8.07
C VAL A 265 -5.97 -14.36 -8.80
N GLY A 266 -7.21 -14.08 -9.25
CA GLY A 266 -8.07 -15.05 -9.94
C GLY A 266 -8.87 -15.96 -8.99
N ARG A 267 -10.10 -16.28 -9.38
CA ARG A 267 -11.11 -17.00 -8.55
C ARG A 267 -10.65 -18.36 -8.03
N SER A 268 -9.76 -19.03 -8.77
CA SER A 268 -9.21 -20.32 -8.35
C SER A 268 -8.28 -20.24 -7.15
N SER A 269 -7.72 -19.05 -6.88
CA SER A 269 -6.79 -18.81 -5.78
C SER A 269 -7.51 -18.58 -4.44
N PHE A 270 -8.81 -18.23 -4.45
CA PHE A 270 -9.58 -17.93 -3.23
C PHE A 270 -9.62 -19.10 -2.22
N LYS A 271 -9.55 -20.31 -2.71
CA LYS A 271 -9.54 -21.50 -1.86
C LYS A 271 -8.25 -21.67 -1.05
N ASP A 272 -7.18 -20.99 -1.45
CA ASP A 272 -5.90 -21.09 -0.77
C ASP A 272 -5.86 -20.22 0.51
N LYS A 273 -6.89 -19.35 0.74
CA LYS A 273 -7.01 -18.47 1.92
C LYS A 273 -6.86 -19.22 3.25
N ALA A 274 -7.62 -20.28 3.43
CA ALA A 274 -7.61 -21.02 4.70
C ALA A 274 -6.25 -21.67 4.99
N GLU A 275 -5.59 -22.22 3.95
CA GLU A 275 -4.26 -22.79 4.11
C GLU A 275 -3.20 -21.70 4.36
N LEU A 276 -3.29 -20.54 3.70
CA LEU A 276 -2.40 -19.42 3.94
C LEU A 276 -2.47 -18.93 5.40
N LEU A 277 -3.68 -18.71 5.94
CA LEU A 277 -3.86 -18.31 7.34
C LEU A 277 -3.31 -19.38 8.30
N CYS A 278 -3.58 -20.66 8.03
CA CYS A 278 -3.04 -21.76 8.83
C CYS A 278 -1.50 -21.75 8.82
N LEU A 279 -0.85 -21.52 7.68
CA LEU A 279 0.60 -21.42 7.58
C LEU A 279 1.15 -20.21 8.33
N MET A 280 0.47 -19.06 8.32
CA MET A 280 0.83 -17.91 9.13
C MET A 280 0.77 -18.24 10.63
N ASP A 281 -0.28 -18.91 11.07
CA ASP A 281 -0.43 -19.34 12.48
C ASP A 281 0.66 -20.35 12.89
N GLU A 282 0.98 -21.32 12.01
CA GLU A 282 2.07 -22.26 12.28
C GLU A 282 3.42 -21.54 12.36
N LEU A 283 3.64 -20.54 11.52
CA LEU A 283 4.88 -19.76 11.56
C LEU A 283 4.98 -18.93 12.86
N ARG A 284 3.88 -18.33 13.34
CA ARG A 284 3.82 -17.63 14.65
C ARG A 284 4.21 -18.54 15.81
N LYS A 285 3.80 -19.80 15.80
CA LYS A 285 4.18 -20.78 16.83
C LYS A 285 5.68 -21.06 16.89
N THR A 286 6.43 -20.73 15.84
CA THR A 286 7.91 -20.87 15.83
C THR A 286 8.66 -19.67 16.40
N GLY A 287 7.94 -18.61 16.83
CA GLY A 287 8.51 -17.39 17.39
C GLY A 287 8.64 -16.22 16.40
N THR A 288 8.24 -16.40 15.15
CA THR A 288 8.16 -15.32 14.16
C THR A 288 6.90 -14.48 14.41
N ASP A 289 7.03 -13.16 14.49
CA ASP A 289 5.90 -12.24 14.65
C ASP A 289 5.31 -11.91 13.27
N VAL A 290 4.21 -12.57 12.89
CA VAL A 290 3.61 -12.45 11.55
C VAL A 290 2.33 -11.63 11.61
N THR A 291 2.27 -10.56 10.81
CA THR A 291 1.04 -9.80 10.48
C THR A 291 0.86 -9.77 8.96
N PHE A 292 -0.30 -9.34 8.53
CA PHE A 292 -0.60 -9.08 7.12
C PHE A 292 -1.51 -7.85 6.99
N ASP A 293 -1.63 -7.32 5.78
CA ASP A 293 -2.54 -6.20 5.51
C ASP A 293 -3.51 -6.48 4.37
N ILE A 294 -4.59 -5.70 4.35
CA ILE A 294 -5.62 -5.72 3.33
C ILE A 294 -6.12 -4.30 3.03
N TYR A 295 -6.67 -4.11 1.84
CA TYR A 295 -7.50 -2.96 1.48
C TYR A 295 -8.94 -3.40 1.23
N ASN A 296 -9.92 -2.49 1.40
CA ASN A 296 -11.34 -2.79 1.25
C ASN A 296 -11.82 -2.63 -0.21
N GLU A 297 -11.09 -3.28 -1.14
CA GLU A 297 -11.47 -3.39 -2.56
C GLU A 297 -11.25 -4.81 -3.09
N CYS A 298 -12.02 -5.20 -4.11
CA CYS A 298 -11.87 -6.51 -4.75
C CYS A 298 -11.00 -6.46 -6.02
N LEU A 299 -10.37 -5.34 -6.30
CA LEU A 299 -9.51 -5.11 -7.46
C LEU A 299 -8.23 -4.39 -7.06
N GLY A 300 -7.24 -4.39 -7.93
CA GLY A 300 -6.00 -3.62 -7.75
C GLY A 300 -5.51 -3.03 -9.08
N VAL A 301 -4.56 -2.12 -8.98
CA VAL A 301 -3.90 -1.50 -10.14
C VAL A 301 -2.75 -2.39 -10.63
N SER A 302 -2.56 -2.44 -11.93
CA SER A 302 -1.39 -3.11 -12.53
C SER A 302 -1.02 -2.47 -13.88
N VAL A 303 0.20 -2.76 -14.32
CA VAL A 303 0.60 -2.48 -15.70
C VAL A 303 -0.09 -3.45 -16.67
N ILE A 304 -0.46 -2.97 -17.85
CA ILE A 304 -1.18 -3.77 -18.85
C ILE A 304 -0.43 -5.04 -19.27
N THR A 305 0.89 -5.06 -19.13
CA THR A 305 1.75 -6.19 -19.52
C THR A 305 1.77 -7.34 -18.52
N VAL A 306 1.17 -7.21 -17.35
CA VAL A 306 1.25 -8.18 -16.23
C VAL A 306 0.84 -9.61 -16.60
N ILE A 307 -0.07 -9.79 -17.55
CA ILE A 307 -0.47 -11.14 -18.02
C ILE A 307 0.38 -11.67 -19.19
N LEU A 308 1.32 -10.86 -19.70
CA LEU A 308 2.21 -11.29 -20.79
C LEU A 308 3.41 -12.06 -20.22
N PRO A 309 3.71 -13.25 -20.76
CA PRO A 309 4.89 -13.99 -20.33
C PRO A 309 6.19 -13.27 -20.73
N GLY A 310 7.23 -13.39 -19.89
CA GLY A 310 8.52 -12.71 -20.09
C GLY A 310 9.14 -12.97 -21.47
N TRP A 311 8.99 -14.21 -22.00
CA TRP A 311 9.49 -14.53 -23.35
C TRP A 311 8.82 -13.69 -24.45
N TYR A 312 7.55 -13.30 -24.27
CA TYR A 312 6.83 -12.44 -25.22
C TYR A 312 7.18 -10.96 -25.00
N GLN A 313 7.30 -10.52 -23.76
CA GLN A 313 7.66 -9.15 -23.43
C GLN A 313 9.04 -8.78 -24.01
N GLY A 314 10.03 -9.66 -23.91
CA GLY A 314 11.39 -9.45 -24.42
C GLY A 314 11.56 -9.52 -25.95
N MET A 315 10.51 -9.86 -26.72
CA MET A 315 10.56 -9.89 -28.18
C MET A 315 10.50 -8.49 -28.80
N SER A 316 11.11 -8.32 -29.97
CA SER A 316 10.88 -7.15 -30.81
C SER A 316 9.40 -7.06 -31.27
N VAL A 317 8.95 -5.86 -31.63
CA VAL A 317 7.57 -5.65 -32.13
C VAL A 317 7.29 -6.54 -33.35
N GLU A 318 8.26 -6.72 -34.25
CA GLU A 318 8.13 -7.58 -35.41
C GLU A 318 7.94 -9.05 -35.02
N GLU A 319 8.68 -9.55 -34.05
CA GLU A 319 8.56 -10.92 -33.55
C GLU A 319 7.23 -11.14 -32.84
N LYS A 320 6.75 -10.18 -32.05
CA LYS A 320 5.43 -10.21 -31.39
C LYS A 320 4.28 -10.36 -32.41
N ARG A 321 4.42 -9.81 -33.62
CA ARG A 321 3.42 -9.87 -34.69
C ARG A 321 3.42 -11.16 -35.49
N LYS A 322 4.47 -12.02 -35.38
CA LYS A 322 4.53 -13.28 -36.10
C LYS A 322 3.37 -14.21 -35.69
N PRO A 323 2.66 -14.83 -36.66
CA PRO A 323 1.49 -15.68 -36.39
C PRO A 323 1.78 -16.82 -35.40
N PHE A 324 2.95 -17.45 -35.49
CA PHE A 324 3.35 -18.51 -34.57
C PHE A 324 3.44 -18.02 -33.12
N ASN A 325 4.05 -16.85 -32.89
CA ASN A 325 4.19 -16.28 -31.54
C ASN A 325 2.83 -15.83 -30.97
N ARG A 326 1.95 -15.29 -31.82
CA ARG A 326 0.57 -14.96 -31.41
C ARG A 326 -0.26 -16.20 -31.09
N LEU A 327 -0.13 -17.28 -31.86
CA LEU A 327 -0.81 -18.55 -31.58
C LEU A 327 -0.32 -19.16 -30.25
N LYS A 328 1.00 -19.19 -30.06
CA LYS A 328 1.61 -19.66 -28.81
C LYS A 328 1.10 -18.84 -27.60
N LEU A 329 1.07 -17.51 -27.72
CA LEU A 329 0.54 -16.63 -26.69
C LEU A 329 -0.95 -16.89 -26.43
N ALA A 330 -1.76 -17.02 -27.48
CA ALA A 330 -3.19 -17.29 -27.37
C ALA A 330 -3.48 -18.59 -26.61
N ALA A 331 -2.74 -19.66 -26.92
CA ALA A 331 -2.87 -20.94 -26.23
C ALA A 331 -2.51 -20.82 -24.73
N LEU A 332 -1.41 -20.12 -24.42
CA LEU A 332 -0.96 -19.93 -23.05
C LEU A 332 -1.94 -19.06 -22.26
N VAL A 333 -2.36 -17.90 -22.78
CA VAL A 333 -3.32 -17.00 -22.12
C VAL A 333 -4.65 -17.71 -21.86
N LYS A 334 -5.14 -18.49 -22.84
CA LYS A 334 -6.37 -19.27 -22.67
C LYS A 334 -6.23 -20.32 -21.57
N ALA A 335 -5.13 -21.05 -21.54
CA ALA A 335 -4.87 -22.06 -20.51
C ALA A 335 -4.76 -21.42 -19.11
N THR A 336 -3.99 -20.34 -18.99
CA THR A 336 -3.82 -19.60 -17.73
C THR A 336 -5.14 -19.01 -17.24
N SER A 337 -5.93 -18.40 -18.15
CA SER A 337 -7.24 -17.84 -17.80
C SER A 337 -8.20 -18.89 -17.25
N LEU A 338 -8.22 -20.09 -17.85
CA LEU A 338 -9.04 -21.21 -17.36
C LEU A 338 -8.56 -21.72 -15.99
N LEU A 339 -7.25 -21.82 -15.78
CA LEU A 339 -6.68 -22.28 -14.52
C LEU A 339 -6.88 -21.29 -13.38
N LEU A 340 -6.83 -20.00 -13.66
CA LEU A 340 -7.00 -18.93 -12.65
C LEU A 340 -8.46 -18.53 -12.43
N GLY A 341 -9.37 -18.83 -13.37
CA GLY A 341 -10.71 -18.25 -13.36
C GLY A 341 -10.69 -16.73 -13.54
N PHE A 342 -9.76 -16.22 -14.35
CA PHE A 342 -9.49 -14.82 -14.61
C PHE A 342 -9.37 -14.62 -16.13
N GLY A 343 -9.88 -13.50 -16.67
CA GLY A 343 -9.84 -13.27 -18.12
C GLY A 343 -10.01 -11.80 -18.50
N PHE A 344 -10.11 -11.54 -19.80
CA PHE A 344 -10.17 -10.18 -20.36
C PHE A 344 -11.37 -9.34 -19.92
N LYS A 345 -12.44 -9.94 -19.39
CA LYS A 345 -13.55 -9.24 -18.76
C LYS A 345 -13.19 -8.66 -17.38
N ASP A 346 -12.16 -9.22 -16.79
CA ASP A 346 -11.66 -8.87 -15.45
C ASP A 346 -10.50 -7.85 -15.52
N ILE A 347 -10.13 -7.37 -16.72
CA ILE A 347 -9.10 -6.36 -16.98
C ILE A 347 -9.81 -5.12 -17.50
N VAL A 348 -9.83 -4.05 -16.70
CA VAL A 348 -10.46 -2.77 -17.03
C VAL A 348 -9.37 -1.75 -17.33
N VAL A 349 -9.47 -1.09 -18.46
CA VAL A 349 -8.51 -0.06 -18.87
C VAL A 349 -8.61 1.13 -17.92
N ALA A 350 -7.49 1.49 -17.29
CA ALA A 350 -7.39 2.70 -16.50
C ALA A 350 -6.81 3.86 -17.32
N TYR A 351 -5.70 3.61 -18.05
CA TYR A 351 -5.11 4.60 -18.94
C TYR A 351 -4.22 3.93 -20.00
N ILE A 352 -4.35 4.33 -21.25
CA ILE A 352 -3.54 3.81 -22.37
C ILE A 352 -2.64 4.89 -22.96
N GLY A 353 -3.09 6.13 -22.92
CA GLY A 353 -2.39 7.27 -23.50
C GLY A 353 -3.35 8.23 -24.22
N PRO A 354 -2.87 9.41 -24.60
CA PRO A 354 -3.70 10.41 -25.29
C PRO A 354 -4.34 9.86 -26.56
N GLY A 355 -5.65 10.14 -26.74
CA GLY A 355 -6.45 9.69 -27.86
C GLY A 355 -7.13 8.32 -27.66
N TYR A 356 -6.94 7.69 -26.49
CA TYR A 356 -7.55 6.41 -26.12
C TYR A 356 -8.53 6.51 -24.95
N GLU A 357 -8.89 7.71 -24.52
CA GLU A 357 -9.77 8.01 -23.37
C GLU A 357 -11.13 7.30 -23.48
N ARG A 358 -11.59 7.06 -24.72
CA ARG A 358 -12.84 6.32 -24.99
C ARG A 358 -12.85 4.88 -24.45
N PHE A 359 -11.70 4.32 -24.11
CA PHE A 359 -11.54 2.97 -23.58
C PHE A 359 -11.44 2.93 -22.05
N GLU A 360 -11.22 4.06 -21.42
CA GLU A 360 -11.13 4.15 -19.96
C GLU A 360 -12.42 3.68 -19.29
N GLY A 361 -12.30 2.92 -18.21
CA GLY A 361 -13.42 2.31 -17.50
C GLY A 361 -14.05 1.09 -18.18
N LYS A 362 -13.58 0.71 -19.39
CA LYS A 362 -14.11 -0.46 -20.11
C LYS A 362 -13.20 -1.66 -19.92
N SER A 363 -13.81 -2.85 -19.81
CA SER A 363 -13.01 -4.08 -19.85
C SER A 363 -12.48 -4.34 -21.27
N VAL A 364 -11.34 -5.03 -21.35
CA VAL A 364 -10.77 -5.46 -22.64
C VAL A 364 -11.80 -6.23 -23.48
N HIS A 365 -12.66 -7.03 -22.83
CA HIS A 365 -13.74 -7.76 -23.51
C HIS A 365 -14.81 -6.82 -24.12
N GLN A 366 -15.17 -5.73 -23.43
CA GLN A 366 -16.10 -4.74 -23.99
C GLN A 366 -15.48 -4.02 -25.19
N ILE A 367 -14.22 -3.62 -25.08
CA ILE A 367 -13.46 -2.98 -26.17
C ILE A 367 -13.38 -3.92 -27.38
N ALA A 368 -13.08 -5.20 -27.15
CA ALA A 368 -13.03 -6.20 -28.22
C ALA A 368 -14.35 -6.29 -29.01
N LYS A 369 -15.49 -6.24 -28.32
CA LYS A 369 -16.82 -6.22 -28.95
C LYS A 369 -17.07 -4.95 -29.74
N GLU A 370 -16.72 -3.79 -29.19
CA GLU A 370 -16.89 -2.50 -29.84
C GLU A 370 -16.03 -2.37 -31.11
N GLU A 371 -14.80 -2.88 -31.07
CA GLU A 371 -13.86 -2.83 -32.19
C GLU A 371 -14.00 -4.03 -33.17
N GLY A 372 -14.93 -4.96 -32.91
CA GLY A 372 -15.19 -6.11 -33.78
C GLY A 372 -14.04 -7.10 -33.90
N MET A 373 -13.26 -7.29 -32.81
CA MET A 373 -12.08 -8.16 -32.79
C MET A 373 -12.11 -9.16 -31.62
N SER A 374 -11.16 -10.09 -31.59
CA SER A 374 -11.02 -10.99 -30.45
C SER A 374 -10.43 -10.29 -29.23
N ASP A 375 -10.75 -10.77 -28.01
CA ASP A 375 -10.26 -10.21 -26.74
C ASP A 375 -8.72 -10.09 -26.73
N LEU A 376 -8.01 -11.12 -27.19
CA LEU A 376 -6.54 -11.09 -27.27
C LEU A 376 -6.05 -10.01 -28.24
N ASN A 377 -6.70 -9.84 -29.39
CA ASN A 377 -6.30 -8.81 -30.35
C ASN A 377 -6.56 -7.40 -29.79
N ALA A 378 -7.69 -7.18 -29.11
CA ALA A 378 -7.96 -5.92 -28.42
C ALA A 378 -6.93 -5.64 -27.34
N TYR A 379 -6.59 -6.65 -26.52
CA TYR A 379 -5.57 -6.53 -25.50
C TYR A 379 -4.19 -6.17 -26.09
N LEU A 380 -3.77 -6.85 -27.15
CA LEU A 380 -2.48 -6.56 -27.80
C LEU A 380 -2.47 -5.20 -28.49
N MET A 381 -3.62 -4.76 -29.06
CA MET A 381 -3.78 -3.41 -29.59
C MET A 381 -3.55 -2.37 -28.51
N LEU A 382 -4.15 -2.53 -27.33
CA LEU A 382 -3.99 -1.63 -26.19
C LEU A 382 -2.54 -1.63 -25.66
N CYS A 383 -1.89 -2.81 -25.61
CA CYS A 383 -0.47 -2.91 -25.26
C CYS A 383 0.41 -2.13 -26.24
N GLU A 384 0.21 -2.32 -27.54
CA GLU A 384 0.98 -1.61 -28.59
C GLU A 384 0.70 -0.10 -28.55
N ALA A 385 -0.56 0.31 -28.35
CA ALA A 385 -0.97 1.71 -28.29
C ALA A 385 -0.35 2.48 -27.11
N SER A 386 -0.14 1.80 -25.98
CA SER A 386 0.47 2.36 -24.78
C SER A 386 1.99 2.20 -24.72
N ASP A 387 2.63 1.77 -25.79
CA ASP A 387 4.06 1.35 -25.76
C ASP A 387 4.35 0.37 -24.61
N PHE A 388 3.40 -0.55 -24.34
CA PHE A 388 3.46 -1.54 -23.26
C PHE A 388 3.54 -0.95 -21.84
N LYS A 389 3.10 0.32 -21.66
CA LYS A 389 3.11 1.06 -20.38
C LYS A 389 1.70 1.39 -19.89
N GLY A 390 0.66 0.90 -20.56
CA GLY A 390 -0.73 1.14 -20.17
C GLY A 390 -1.01 0.65 -18.76
N ARG A 391 -1.96 1.31 -18.09
CA ARG A 391 -2.41 0.98 -16.76
C ARG A 391 -3.80 0.37 -16.81
N VAL A 392 -4.02 -0.63 -15.98
CA VAL A 392 -5.29 -1.35 -15.86
C VAL A 392 -5.68 -1.57 -14.40
N ASN A 393 -6.97 -1.57 -14.14
CA ASN A 393 -7.55 -2.07 -12.91
C ASN A 393 -7.95 -3.53 -13.13
N MET A 394 -7.51 -4.41 -12.28
CA MET A 394 -7.69 -5.85 -12.44
C MET A 394 -8.37 -6.46 -11.22
N GLY A 395 -9.25 -7.42 -11.44
CA GLY A 395 -9.93 -8.18 -10.38
C GLY A 395 -10.59 -9.44 -10.93
N PRO A 396 -11.15 -10.32 -10.08
CA PRO A 396 -11.14 -10.15 -8.64
C PRO A 396 -9.82 -10.60 -8.01
N TYR A 397 -9.37 -9.83 -7.03
CA TYR A 397 -8.25 -10.15 -6.14
C TYR A 397 -8.74 -10.62 -4.77
N SER A 398 -10.01 -10.34 -4.47
CA SER A 398 -10.69 -10.75 -3.25
C SER A 398 -12.19 -10.85 -3.49
N THR A 399 -12.95 -11.19 -2.45
CA THR A 399 -14.41 -11.06 -2.36
C THR A 399 -14.78 -10.35 -1.07
N LYS A 400 -16.00 -9.86 -0.96
CA LYS A 400 -16.46 -9.23 0.28
C LYS A 400 -16.41 -10.21 1.48
N GLU A 401 -16.67 -11.50 1.25
CA GLU A 401 -16.53 -12.53 2.29
C GLU A 401 -15.06 -12.71 2.71
N ILE A 402 -14.11 -12.70 1.77
CA ILE A 402 -12.68 -12.82 2.10
C ILE A 402 -12.21 -11.58 2.89
N ILE A 403 -12.62 -10.39 2.48
CA ILE A 403 -12.30 -9.15 3.18
C ILE A 403 -12.86 -9.21 4.61
N SER A 404 -14.15 -9.55 4.76
CA SER A 404 -14.81 -9.69 6.06
C SER A 404 -14.11 -10.73 6.96
N ASP A 405 -13.72 -11.89 6.42
CA ASP A 405 -12.98 -12.90 7.19
C ASP A 405 -11.63 -12.36 7.69
N PHE A 406 -10.93 -11.60 6.86
CA PHE A 406 -9.66 -10.98 7.25
C PHE A 406 -9.84 -9.84 8.26
N GLU A 407 -10.93 -9.09 8.15
CA GLU A 407 -11.27 -8.06 9.14
C GLU A 407 -11.45 -8.62 10.56
N HIS A 408 -11.79 -9.89 10.70
CA HIS A 408 -11.92 -10.58 11.99
C HIS A 408 -10.61 -11.22 12.49
N ASP A 409 -9.55 -11.24 11.68
CA ASP A 409 -8.24 -11.76 12.11
C ASP A 409 -7.49 -10.68 12.91
N GLU A 410 -7.05 -11.00 14.13
CA GLU A 410 -6.38 -10.06 15.03
C GLU A 410 -5.01 -9.56 14.52
N HIS A 411 -4.40 -10.26 13.56
CA HIS A 411 -3.12 -9.93 12.96
C HIS A 411 -3.25 -9.16 11.63
N CYS A 412 -4.48 -8.89 11.20
CA CYS A 412 -4.77 -8.10 10.01
C CYS A 412 -4.62 -6.60 10.30
N LEU A 413 -3.92 -5.88 9.44
CA LEU A 413 -3.82 -4.42 9.43
C LEU A 413 -4.52 -3.85 8.21
N TYR A 414 -4.91 -2.58 8.26
CA TYR A 414 -5.59 -1.94 7.15
C TYR A 414 -4.67 -0.97 6.41
N MET A 415 -4.87 -0.91 5.10
CA MET A 415 -4.05 -0.11 4.20
C MET A 415 -4.88 0.36 3.00
N THR A 416 -4.28 1.16 2.12
CA THR A 416 -4.90 1.50 0.84
C THR A 416 -4.23 0.81 -0.35
N ASP A 417 -2.92 0.63 -0.34
CA ASP A 417 -2.11 0.18 -1.49
C ASP A 417 -2.51 0.94 -2.76
N ALA A 418 -2.69 2.25 -2.61
CA ALA A 418 -3.20 3.10 -3.65
C ALA A 418 -2.42 4.41 -3.73
N TRP A 419 -2.47 5.04 -4.89
CA TRP A 419 -1.88 6.35 -5.16
C TRP A 419 -2.71 7.08 -6.20
N VAL A 420 -2.59 8.41 -6.23
CA VAL A 420 -3.26 9.24 -7.21
C VAL A 420 -2.46 9.24 -8.51
N GLU A 421 -3.14 8.98 -9.59
CA GLU A 421 -2.58 8.97 -10.94
C GLU A 421 -2.86 10.29 -11.65
N ASP A 422 -1.90 10.73 -12.47
CA ASP A 422 -2.04 11.98 -13.23
C ASP A 422 -3.15 11.93 -14.28
N HIS A 423 -3.49 10.73 -14.76
CA HIS A 423 -4.46 10.52 -15.85
C HIS A 423 -5.27 9.24 -15.67
N GLY A 424 -6.47 9.24 -16.30
CA GLY A 424 -7.32 8.07 -16.43
C GLY A 424 -8.11 7.71 -15.18
N VAL A 425 -8.65 6.49 -15.17
CA VAL A 425 -9.49 5.99 -14.07
C VAL A 425 -8.63 5.65 -12.87
N GLN A 426 -9.00 6.19 -11.72
CA GLN A 426 -8.32 5.98 -10.46
C GLN A 426 -8.64 4.61 -9.85
N ASN A 427 -7.79 4.17 -8.92
CA ASN A 427 -8.14 3.09 -8.00
C ASN A 427 -9.12 3.63 -6.94
N PRO A 428 -10.31 3.03 -6.75
CA PRO A 428 -11.28 3.50 -5.76
C PRO A 428 -10.74 3.59 -4.34
N ALA A 429 -9.75 2.80 -3.99
CA ALA A 429 -9.14 2.81 -2.66
C ALA A 429 -8.54 4.17 -2.24
N ILE A 430 -8.22 5.06 -3.22
CA ILE A 430 -7.77 6.41 -2.90
C ILE A 430 -8.89 7.28 -2.28
N TYR A 431 -10.17 6.92 -2.47
CA TYR A 431 -11.30 7.75 -2.03
C TYR A 431 -11.99 7.25 -0.77
N ASP A 432 -12.23 5.94 -0.64
CA ASP A 432 -13.18 5.42 0.33
C ASP A 432 -12.75 4.12 1.05
N CYS A 433 -11.50 3.69 0.94
CA CYS A 433 -11.00 2.46 1.53
C CYS A 433 -11.19 2.43 3.06
N TYR A 434 -10.74 3.46 3.77
CA TYR A 434 -10.85 3.58 5.23
C TYR A 434 -12.29 3.80 5.69
N PRO A 435 -13.08 4.70 5.08
CA PRO A 435 -14.51 4.80 5.35
C PRO A 435 -15.29 3.50 5.19
N LYS A 436 -14.93 2.65 4.21
CA LYS A 436 -15.57 1.33 4.03
C LYS A 436 -15.31 0.38 5.18
N PHE A 437 -14.08 0.29 5.70
CA PHE A 437 -13.80 -0.51 6.89
C PHE A 437 -14.62 -0.05 8.10
N LEU A 438 -14.68 1.26 8.35
CA LEU A 438 -15.54 1.80 9.42
C LEU A 438 -17.02 1.47 9.20
N ARG A 439 -17.48 1.55 7.96
CA ARG A 439 -18.86 1.22 7.59
C ARG A 439 -19.15 -0.27 7.77
N ASP A 440 -18.24 -1.14 7.35
CA ASP A 440 -18.40 -2.60 7.50
C ASP A 440 -18.52 -2.98 8.97
N SER A 441 -17.72 -2.36 9.86
CA SER A 441 -17.85 -2.47 11.31
C SER A 441 -19.24 -2.02 11.80
N LEU A 442 -19.72 -0.84 11.37
CA LEU A 442 -21.04 -0.32 11.77
C LEU A 442 -22.21 -1.17 11.29
N LEU A 443 -22.07 -1.86 10.17
CA LEU A 443 -23.07 -2.77 9.60
C LEU A 443 -22.98 -4.19 10.16
N GLY A 444 -21.95 -4.52 10.94
CA GLY A 444 -21.71 -5.83 11.50
C GLY A 444 -21.23 -6.86 10.47
N THR A 445 -20.65 -6.41 9.37
CA THR A 445 -19.99 -7.25 8.35
C THR A 445 -18.48 -7.31 8.52
N GLY A 446 -17.88 -6.32 9.21
CA GLY A 446 -16.48 -6.29 9.63
C GLY A 446 -16.33 -6.54 11.14
N ASP A 447 -15.13 -6.32 11.66
CA ASP A 447 -14.84 -6.43 13.10
C ASP A 447 -15.53 -5.30 13.91
N THR A 448 -15.43 -5.34 15.22
CA THR A 448 -15.94 -4.28 16.09
C THR A 448 -15.28 -2.94 15.81
N MET A 449 -16.00 -1.84 16.01
CA MET A 449 -15.46 -0.49 15.77
C MET A 449 -14.18 -0.20 16.56
N PRO A 450 -14.03 -0.57 17.84
CA PRO A 450 -12.76 -0.41 18.56
C PRO A 450 -11.59 -1.14 17.90
N ASN A 451 -11.79 -2.37 17.46
CA ASN A 451 -10.76 -3.16 16.77
C ASN A 451 -10.44 -2.57 15.39
N THR A 452 -11.47 -2.16 14.65
CA THR A 452 -11.29 -1.50 13.34
C THR A 452 -10.44 -0.24 13.47
N VAL A 453 -10.74 0.64 14.43
CA VAL A 453 -9.92 1.83 14.70
C VAL A 453 -8.50 1.45 15.12
N ARG A 454 -8.33 0.43 15.99
CA ARG A 454 -7.00 -0.06 16.36
C ARG A 454 -6.17 -0.49 15.16
N ARG A 455 -6.78 -1.19 14.18
CA ARG A 455 -6.10 -1.67 12.96
C ARG A 455 -5.76 -0.56 11.97
N MET A 456 -6.40 0.58 12.09
CA MET A 456 -6.10 1.80 11.31
C MET A 456 -5.10 2.73 12.02
N THR A 457 -4.78 2.47 13.29
CA THR A 457 -4.03 3.42 14.13
C THR A 457 -2.95 2.71 14.95
N GLY A 458 -3.27 2.31 16.20
CA GLY A 458 -2.32 1.76 17.15
C GLY A 458 -1.59 0.51 16.66
N ALA A 459 -2.30 -0.43 16.03
CA ALA A 459 -1.68 -1.67 15.56
C ALA A 459 -0.63 -1.43 14.44
N ILE A 460 -0.88 -0.47 13.54
CA ILE A 460 0.10 -0.07 12.52
C ILE A 460 1.27 0.67 13.18
N ALA A 461 0.98 1.58 14.11
CA ALA A 461 2.02 2.31 14.84
C ALA A 461 2.95 1.34 15.60
N ASP A 462 2.41 0.30 16.23
CA ASP A 462 3.17 -0.74 16.91
C ASP A 462 4.00 -1.58 15.93
N ARG A 463 3.39 -2.04 14.81
CA ARG A 463 4.07 -2.84 13.78
C ARG A 463 5.29 -2.14 13.22
N PHE A 464 5.16 -0.86 12.89
CA PHE A 464 6.22 -0.06 12.30
C PHE A 464 6.99 0.79 13.33
N MET A 465 6.68 0.62 14.62
CA MET A 465 7.35 1.28 15.74
C MET A 465 7.33 2.81 15.62
N LEU A 466 6.23 3.39 15.09
CA LEU A 466 6.10 4.83 14.88
C LEU A 466 6.06 5.56 16.23
N PRO A 467 6.97 6.50 16.49
CA PRO A 467 7.07 7.12 17.80
C PRO A 467 5.90 8.07 18.06
N GLU A 468 5.29 7.93 19.26
CA GLU A 468 4.30 8.86 19.81
C GLU A 468 3.08 9.13 18.90
N ARG A 469 2.61 8.09 18.16
CA ARG A 469 1.47 8.16 17.24
C ARG A 469 0.59 6.92 17.37
N GLY A 470 -0.62 6.99 16.80
CA GLY A 470 -1.58 5.87 16.74
C GLY A 470 -2.44 5.69 17.99
N TYR A 471 -2.29 6.52 19.01
CA TYR A 471 -3.04 6.46 20.28
C TYR A 471 -3.47 7.82 20.78
N LEU A 472 -4.67 7.91 21.39
CA LEU A 472 -5.09 9.07 22.18
C LEU A 472 -4.39 9.02 23.54
N LYS A 473 -3.16 9.50 23.58
CA LYS A 473 -2.31 9.46 24.79
C LYS A 473 -1.65 10.80 25.02
N GLU A 474 -1.63 11.25 26.29
CA GLU A 474 -0.94 12.47 26.69
C GLU A 474 0.54 12.44 26.27
N GLY A 475 1.01 13.55 25.71
CA GLY A 475 2.35 13.71 25.15
C GLY A 475 2.52 13.22 23.71
N TYR A 476 1.56 12.45 23.15
CA TYR A 476 1.61 11.99 21.75
C TYR A 476 1.27 13.14 20.80
N PHE A 477 1.70 13.02 19.56
CA PHE A 477 1.33 13.98 18.52
C PHE A 477 -0.19 14.01 18.32
N ALA A 478 -0.72 15.21 18.17
CA ALA A 478 -2.14 15.42 17.96
C ALA A 478 -2.51 15.22 16.47
N ASP A 479 -2.37 13.98 16.00
CA ASP A 479 -2.99 13.49 14.77
C ASP A 479 -4.33 12.88 15.18
N LEU A 480 -5.44 13.52 14.77
CA LEU A 480 -6.77 13.15 15.23
C LEU A 480 -7.77 13.16 14.07
N THR A 481 -8.57 12.11 13.96
CA THR A 481 -9.66 12.00 12.99
C THR A 481 -11.01 12.04 13.69
N VAL A 482 -11.87 12.96 13.24
CA VAL A 482 -13.26 13.06 13.68
C VAL A 482 -14.17 12.55 12.58
N PHE A 483 -15.09 11.64 12.91
CA PHE A 483 -16.00 11.03 11.96
C PHE A 483 -17.43 10.90 12.50
N ASP A 484 -18.40 10.84 11.59
CA ASP A 484 -19.83 10.68 11.90
C ASP A 484 -20.28 9.26 11.55
N GLU A 485 -20.61 8.47 12.59
CA GLU A 485 -21.05 7.07 12.43
C GLU A 485 -22.37 6.98 11.63
N ASN A 486 -23.26 7.98 11.67
CA ASN A 486 -24.49 7.96 10.89
C ASN A 486 -24.21 8.20 9.40
N MET A 487 -23.31 9.14 9.08
CA MET A 487 -22.88 9.38 7.70
C MET A 487 -22.14 8.18 7.13
N LEU A 488 -21.25 7.55 7.91
CA LEU A 488 -20.58 6.31 7.53
C LEU A 488 -21.58 5.18 7.27
N ARG A 489 -22.57 5.00 8.15
CA ARG A 489 -23.61 3.96 8.02
C ARG A 489 -24.48 4.19 6.78
N ALA A 490 -24.85 5.44 6.49
CA ALA A 490 -25.62 5.80 5.31
C ALA A 490 -24.84 5.51 4.01
N GLY A 491 -23.53 5.65 4.03
CA GLY A 491 -22.56 5.34 3.00
C GLY A 491 -22.98 5.67 1.57
N VAL A 492 -22.28 6.53 0.90
CA VAL A 492 -22.55 6.78 -0.53
C VAL A 492 -21.79 5.76 -1.36
N PRO A 493 -22.48 4.95 -2.17
CA PRO A 493 -21.80 3.96 -3.03
C PRO A 493 -21.05 4.58 -4.20
N ASP A 494 -21.13 5.88 -4.40
CA ASP A 494 -20.57 6.55 -5.56
C ASP A 494 -19.23 7.23 -5.20
N ARG A 495 -18.26 6.88 -5.75
CA ARG A 495 -16.88 6.48 -5.51
C ARG A 495 -15.82 7.43 -6.02
N GLU A 496 -16.10 8.68 -6.12
CA GLU A 496 -15.09 9.70 -6.39
C GLU A 496 -14.87 10.62 -5.17
N GLU A 497 -15.56 10.34 -4.05
CA GLU A 497 -15.48 11.15 -2.85
C GLU A 497 -15.46 10.28 -1.60
N SER A 498 -14.69 10.70 -0.58
CA SER A 498 -14.74 10.14 0.77
C SER A 498 -16.02 10.56 1.49
N PHE A 499 -16.43 9.78 2.48
CA PHE A 499 -17.65 10.04 3.24
C PHE A 499 -17.46 9.80 4.74
N GLY A 500 -18.23 10.53 5.55
CA GLY A 500 -18.30 10.35 7.00
C GLY A 500 -17.13 10.90 7.79
N ILE A 501 -16.08 11.44 7.16
CA ILE A 501 -14.97 12.10 7.84
C ILE A 501 -15.27 13.60 7.94
N GLU A 502 -15.29 14.10 9.15
CA GLU A 502 -15.69 15.49 9.46
C GLU A 502 -14.49 16.42 9.63
N LYS A 503 -13.50 16.00 10.43
CA LYS A 503 -12.30 16.79 10.69
C LYS A 503 -11.06 15.91 10.73
N LEU A 504 -9.94 16.49 10.29
CA LEU A 504 -8.62 15.89 10.46
C LEU A 504 -7.68 16.93 11.05
N PHE A 505 -7.02 16.55 12.12
CA PHE A 505 -5.88 17.29 12.68
C PHE A 505 -4.61 16.50 12.38
N ILE A 506 -3.59 17.17 11.88
CA ILE A 506 -2.26 16.63 11.69
C ILE A 506 -1.27 17.48 12.48
N ASN A 507 -0.51 16.86 13.39
CA ASN A 507 0.41 17.56 14.28
C ASN A 507 -0.27 18.79 14.97
N GLY A 508 -1.49 18.62 15.45
CA GLY A 508 -2.28 19.65 16.14
C GLY A 508 -2.89 20.73 15.24
N THR A 509 -2.69 20.66 13.94
CA THR A 509 -3.24 21.61 12.98
C THR A 509 -4.49 21.05 12.32
N LEU A 510 -5.61 21.77 12.39
CA LEU A 510 -6.84 21.41 11.67
C LEU A 510 -6.64 21.60 10.16
N VAL A 511 -6.61 20.50 9.42
CA VAL A 511 -6.34 20.49 7.97
C VAL A 511 -7.58 20.17 7.13
N LEU A 512 -8.57 19.48 7.70
CA LEU A 512 -9.87 19.20 7.08
C LEU A 512 -10.97 19.58 8.07
N ASP A 513 -11.97 20.35 7.61
CA ASP A 513 -13.13 20.76 8.40
C ASP A 513 -14.40 20.79 7.54
N GLY A 514 -15.34 19.87 7.78
CA GLY A 514 -16.60 19.78 7.06
C GLY A 514 -16.42 19.72 5.53
N GLY A 515 -15.45 18.92 5.07
CA GLY A 515 -15.12 18.77 3.66
C GLY A 515 -14.22 19.87 3.06
N LYS A 516 -13.86 20.92 3.85
CA LYS A 516 -12.97 22.00 3.39
C LYS A 516 -11.54 21.76 3.85
N LEU A 517 -10.60 21.84 2.92
CA LEU A 517 -9.17 21.73 3.21
C LEU A 517 -8.57 23.08 3.59
N ASN A 518 -7.66 23.05 4.56
CA ASN A 518 -6.75 24.15 4.85
C ASN A 518 -5.46 23.98 4.03
N GLU A 519 -5.53 24.29 2.72
CA GLU A 519 -4.43 24.09 1.78
C GLU A 519 -3.14 24.80 2.20
N GLN A 520 -3.24 25.98 2.83
CA GLN A 520 -2.07 26.72 3.29
C GLN A 520 -1.32 25.97 4.40
N ALA A 521 -2.07 25.40 5.35
CA ALA A 521 -1.48 24.59 6.42
C ALA A 521 -0.87 23.30 5.87
N LEU A 522 -1.57 22.65 4.94
CA LEU A 522 -1.13 21.38 4.32
C LEU A 522 0.22 21.47 3.58
N LYS A 523 0.67 22.65 3.19
CA LYS A 523 2.00 22.80 2.58
C LYS A 523 3.15 22.43 3.51
N THR A 524 2.96 22.53 4.84
CA THR A 524 4.05 22.38 5.81
C THR A 524 3.68 21.52 7.03
N THR A 525 2.51 20.89 7.01
CA THR A 525 2.00 20.17 8.19
C THR A 525 2.68 18.83 8.39
N GLY A 526 2.99 18.12 7.30
CA GLY A 526 3.55 16.77 7.35
C GLY A 526 4.98 16.73 7.88
N ARG A 527 5.31 15.64 8.55
CA ARG A 527 6.63 15.40 9.13
C ARG A 527 7.22 14.08 8.67
N ALA A 528 8.53 14.10 8.41
CA ALA A 528 9.33 12.89 8.23
C ALA A 528 9.50 12.18 9.59
N ILE A 529 9.10 10.91 9.65
CA ILE A 529 9.10 10.12 10.89
C ILE A 529 10.27 9.14 10.85
N ARG A 530 11.26 9.35 11.72
CA ARG A 530 12.36 8.42 11.93
C ARG A 530 12.00 7.42 13.04
N VAL A 531 12.27 6.17 12.76
CA VAL A 531 12.08 5.08 13.71
C VAL A 531 13.46 4.64 14.24
N LYS A 532 13.68 4.89 15.53
CA LYS A 532 14.93 4.56 16.21
C LYS A 532 14.98 3.10 16.65
#